data_3849e2cbddb6ed8d119a9a8711f105b0
#
_entry.id   3849e2cbddb6ed8d119a9a8711f105b0
#
_cell.length_a   1.000
_cell.length_b   1.000
_cell.length_c   1.000
_cell.angle_alpha   90.00
_cell.angle_beta   90.00
_cell.angle_gamma   90.00
#
_symmetry.space_group_name_H-M   'P 1'
#
loop_
_entity.id
_entity.type
_entity.pdbx_description
1 polymer ?
#
loop_
_entity_poly.entity_id
_entity_poly.type
_entity_poly.pdbx_seq_one_letter_code
_entity_poly.pdbx_strand_id
1 'polypeptide(L)'
;MLGALSALAKTTWDVIVVGGGNAALCAAIEAAEAGARVLLLEGAPRAYRGGNSRHTRNFRCMHQGPMSVLTGTYDEDEYFRDLMLVTKGQTDKHLARMTIRASESCLPWMERHGVKFQPSLSGTLSLSRTNAFFLGGGKALLNAYYNTASDLGVTIVYEAKVTDVLLAGNTCRAVRVFMDRQEVEIAGKAVVLASGGFESDIDWLARAWGPAARNFLIRGTPYNRGEVLKVMLDAGAQSIGDPTQCHCVAIDGRAPKYDGGIVTRIDCVPFSVVLNKHGERFYNEGEDLWPKRYAIWGRLVAAQPDQIAYAIIDSKSIDLFMPSIFPPVKADTIAELAEMLGIPAESAERTIAQFNAACRPGNFHPTELDGLATKGLEPPKTNWARPIDTPPFYGYPLRPGVTFTYLGLKVDETARVSGPGGPYANIWAAGEIMAGSILGQGYLAGFGMTIGTVFGRIAGREAAAHVN
;
A
#
# COMPACT_ATOMS: atom_id res chain seq x y z
N MET A 1 13.93 -32.24 8.41
CA MET A 1 13.15 -31.09 8.89
C MET A 1 13.24 -30.90 10.41
N LEU A 2 12.96 -31.89 11.24
CA LEU A 2 13.07 -31.79 12.71
C LEU A 2 14.45 -31.28 13.21
N GLY A 3 15.54 -31.63 12.56
CA GLY A 3 16.88 -31.15 12.91
C GLY A 3 17.12 -29.65 12.65
N ALA A 4 16.46 -29.09 11.63
CA ALA A 4 16.61 -27.67 11.28
C ALA A 4 15.92 -26.77 12.31
N LEU A 5 14.69 -27.11 12.75
CA LEU A 5 13.96 -26.41 13.80
C LEU A 5 14.72 -26.40 15.12
N SER A 6 15.23 -27.57 15.53
CA SER A 6 16.05 -27.70 16.74
C SER A 6 17.33 -26.88 16.68
N ALA A 7 17.95 -26.73 15.50
CA ALA A 7 19.13 -25.90 15.33
C ALA A 7 18.81 -24.41 15.46
N LEU A 8 17.68 -23.95 14.89
CA LEU A 8 17.22 -22.55 15.02
C LEU A 8 16.95 -22.19 16.50
N ALA A 9 16.26 -23.08 17.24
CA ALA A 9 15.94 -22.86 18.64
C ALA A 9 17.15 -22.91 19.58
N LYS A 10 18.21 -23.63 19.22
CA LYS A 10 19.46 -23.70 20.00
C LYS A 10 20.41 -22.57 19.73
N THR A 11 20.17 -21.76 18.69
CA THR A 11 21.00 -20.63 18.30
C THR A 11 20.43 -19.35 18.93
N THR A 12 21.27 -18.59 19.61
CA THR A 12 20.93 -17.21 19.96
C THR A 12 21.30 -16.31 18.80
N TRP A 13 20.29 -15.65 18.23
CA TRP A 13 20.46 -14.74 17.11
C TRP A 13 20.77 -13.33 17.60
N ASP A 14 21.60 -12.60 16.86
CA ASP A 14 21.83 -11.21 17.17
C ASP A 14 20.59 -10.39 16.84
N VAL A 15 20.07 -10.54 15.61
CA VAL A 15 18.85 -9.85 15.19
C VAL A 15 17.85 -10.87 14.60
N ILE A 16 16.62 -10.87 15.11
CA ILE A 16 15.50 -11.59 14.50
C ILE A 16 14.63 -10.58 13.76
N VAL A 17 14.40 -10.78 12.48
CA VAL A 17 13.49 -9.99 11.65
C VAL A 17 12.22 -10.77 11.39
N VAL A 18 11.07 -10.24 11.81
CA VAL A 18 9.75 -10.88 11.67
C VAL A 18 9.04 -10.30 10.45
N GLY A 19 8.87 -11.13 9.42
CA GLY A 19 8.32 -10.77 8.11
C GLY A 19 9.35 -10.91 6.99
N GLY A 20 8.90 -10.84 5.74
CA GLY A 20 9.76 -10.97 4.55
C GLY A 20 9.44 -9.95 3.44
N GLY A 21 8.71 -8.87 3.78
CA GLY A 21 8.42 -7.76 2.88
C GLY A 21 9.58 -6.78 2.73
N ASN A 22 9.34 -5.69 2.02
CA ASN A 22 10.34 -4.65 1.76
C ASN A 22 11.03 -4.16 3.04
N ALA A 23 10.28 -3.79 4.07
CA ALA A 23 10.83 -3.28 5.32
C ALA A 23 11.69 -4.33 6.05
N ALA A 24 11.22 -5.58 6.10
CA ALA A 24 11.93 -6.68 6.71
C ALA A 24 13.27 -6.96 6.02
N LEU A 25 13.28 -6.98 4.69
CA LEU A 25 14.51 -7.23 3.92
C LEU A 25 15.49 -6.07 4.02
N CYS A 26 15.00 -4.81 4.03
CA CYS A 26 15.87 -3.65 4.29
C CYS A 26 16.52 -3.74 5.67
N ALA A 27 15.75 -4.14 6.71
CA ALA A 27 16.29 -4.31 8.05
C ALA A 27 17.31 -5.47 8.13
N ALA A 28 17.01 -6.59 7.50
CA ALA A 28 17.90 -7.74 7.49
C ALA A 28 19.22 -7.46 6.77
N ILE A 29 19.18 -6.74 5.63
CA ILE A 29 20.36 -6.35 4.87
C ILE A 29 21.23 -5.40 5.69
N GLU A 30 20.67 -4.29 6.21
CA GLU A 30 21.43 -3.31 7.03
C GLU A 30 22.05 -3.97 8.27
N ALA A 31 21.31 -4.86 8.95
CA ALA A 31 21.82 -5.56 10.12
C ALA A 31 22.96 -6.54 9.76
N ALA A 32 22.83 -7.27 8.65
CA ALA A 32 23.87 -8.19 8.18
C ALA A 32 25.13 -7.46 7.69
N GLU A 33 24.97 -6.32 6.98
CA GLU A 33 26.09 -5.45 6.58
C GLU A 33 26.84 -4.88 7.79
N ALA A 34 26.16 -4.67 8.92
CA ALA A 34 26.76 -4.28 10.19
C ALA A 34 27.40 -5.46 10.97
N GLY A 35 27.42 -6.66 10.41
CA GLY A 35 28.06 -7.85 10.96
C GLY A 35 27.19 -8.68 11.93
N ALA A 36 25.92 -8.35 12.12
CA ALA A 36 25.02 -9.11 12.99
C ALA A 36 24.63 -10.47 12.35
N ARG A 37 24.50 -11.49 13.17
CA ARG A 37 23.90 -12.77 12.74
C ARG A 37 22.40 -12.65 12.70
N VAL A 38 21.84 -12.60 11.49
CA VAL A 38 20.43 -12.29 11.25
C VAL A 38 19.63 -13.54 10.91
N LEU A 39 18.46 -13.68 11.56
CA LEU A 39 17.40 -14.63 11.22
C LEU A 39 16.19 -13.86 10.70
N LEU A 40 15.73 -14.17 9.49
CA LEU A 40 14.49 -13.64 8.90
C LEU A 40 13.41 -14.71 8.87
N LEU A 41 12.26 -14.43 9.50
CA LEU A 41 11.11 -15.33 9.63
C LEU A 41 9.97 -14.85 8.74
N GLU A 42 9.75 -15.51 7.60
CA GLU A 42 8.66 -15.23 6.67
C GLU A 42 7.52 -16.26 6.88
N GLY A 43 6.33 -15.75 7.20
CA GLY A 43 5.15 -16.61 7.45
C GLY A 43 4.58 -17.27 6.20
N ALA A 44 4.80 -16.68 5.02
CA ALA A 44 4.32 -17.23 3.76
C ALA A 44 5.24 -18.32 3.20
N PRO A 45 4.71 -19.25 2.39
CA PRO A 45 5.55 -20.13 1.56
C PRO A 45 6.44 -19.31 0.62
N ARG A 46 7.60 -19.87 0.26
CA ARG A 46 8.59 -19.22 -0.61
C ARG A 46 7.99 -18.63 -1.89
N ALA A 47 7.03 -19.30 -2.52
CA ALA A 47 6.35 -18.83 -3.73
C ALA A 47 5.51 -17.57 -3.51
N TYR A 48 5.03 -17.36 -2.29
CA TYR A 48 4.16 -16.24 -1.88
C TYR A 48 4.85 -15.23 -0.96
N ARG A 49 6.16 -15.36 -0.74
CA ARG A 49 6.96 -14.50 0.14
C ARG A 49 6.86 -13.02 -0.22
N GLY A 50 7.06 -12.17 0.77
CA GLY A 50 7.25 -10.74 0.54
C GLY A 50 6.04 -9.86 0.86
N GLY A 51 4.98 -10.40 1.45
CA GLY A 51 3.81 -9.64 1.85
C GLY A 51 3.22 -8.80 0.71
N ASN A 52 2.67 -7.64 1.02
CA ASN A 52 2.10 -6.75 0.01
C ASN A 52 3.14 -6.03 -0.85
N SER A 53 4.42 -6.04 -0.46
CA SER A 53 5.50 -5.47 -1.27
C SER A 53 5.63 -6.14 -2.64
N ARG A 54 5.20 -7.40 -2.78
CA ARG A 54 5.16 -8.10 -4.08
C ARG A 54 4.19 -7.47 -5.10
N HIS A 55 3.21 -6.67 -4.63
CA HIS A 55 2.21 -6.01 -5.46
C HIS A 55 2.53 -4.52 -5.73
N THR A 56 3.67 -4.02 -5.24
CA THR A 56 4.11 -2.65 -5.49
C THR A 56 4.67 -2.48 -6.90
N ARG A 57 4.71 -1.22 -7.38
CA ARG A 57 5.33 -0.89 -8.66
C ARG A 57 6.29 0.28 -8.61
N ASN A 58 6.23 1.12 -7.57
CA ASN A 58 7.03 2.34 -7.51
C ASN A 58 7.38 2.73 -6.08
N PHE A 59 8.38 3.60 -6.00
CA PHE A 59 8.92 4.21 -4.80
C PHE A 59 8.88 5.73 -4.97
N ARG A 60 8.38 6.47 -3.98
CA ARG A 60 8.37 7.94 -3.99
C ARG A 60 9.65 8.46 -3.35
N CYS A 61 10.33 9.38 -4.03
CA CYS A 61 11.67 9.82 -3.64
C CYS A 61 11.80 11.35 -3.67
N MET A 62 12.30 11.93 -2.58
CA MET A 62 12.81 13.30 -2.57
C MET A 62 14.12 13.37 -3.36
N HIS A 63 14.33 14.43 -4.14
CA HIS A 63 15.60 14.68 -4.84
C HIS A 63 15.75 16.14 -5.23
N GLN A 64 17.00 16.64 -5.23
CA GLN A 64 17.32 18.05 -5.52
C GLN A 64 17.61 18.33 -7.00
N GLY A 65 17.68 17.28 -7.83
CA GLY A 65 17.93 17.36 -9.26
C GLY A 65 17.59 16.07 -9.96
N PRO A 66 17.71 15.98 -11.29
CA PRO A 66 17.46 14.74 -12.03
C PRO A 66 18.29 13.57 -11.49
N MET A 67 17.65 12.40 -11.36
CA MET A 67 18.27 11.11 -11.02
C MET A 67 18.16 10.15 -12.21
N SER A 68 18.68 8.92 -12.07
CA SER A 68 18.72 7.92 -13.14
C SER A 68 17.37 7.72 -13.86
N VAL A 69 16.26 7.80 -13.11
CA VAL A 69 14.90 7.56 -13.62
C VAL A 69 13.89 8.64 -13.19
N LEU A 70 14.35 9.71 -12.57
CA LEU A 70 13.51 10.82 -12.11
C LEU A 70 13.94 12.12 -12.80
N THR A 71 12.97 12.94 -13.18
CA THR A 71 13.18 14.24 -13.84
C THR A 71 13.02 15.40 -12.88
N GLY A 72 13.71 16.52 -13.14
CA GLY A 72 13.54 17.77 -12.39
C GLY A 72 13.94 17.63 -10.90
N THR A 73 13.21 18.32 -10.04
CA THR A 73 13.38 18.34 -8.60
C THR A 73 12.08 17.95 -7.90
N TYR A 74 12.17 17.35 -6.74
CA TYR A 74 11.05 17.11 -5.81
C TYR A 74 11.59 17.28 -4.40
N ASP A 75 11.59 18.53 -3.93
CA ASP A 75 12.21 18.90 -2.66
C ASP A 75 11.39 18.49 -1.43
N GLU A 76 11.97 18.65 -0.24
CA GLU A 76 11.35 18.30 1.03
C GLU A 76 10.02 19.03 1.23
N ASP A 77 9.96 20.33 0.93
CA ASP A 77 8.79 21.14 1.24
C ASP A 77 7.63 20.85 0.28
N GLU A 78 7.90 20.59 -0.99
CA GLU A 78 6.87 20.13 -1.92
C GLU A 78 6.33 18.75 -1.53
N TYR A 79 7.22 17.81 -1.23
CA TYR A 79 6.82 16.47 -0.80
C TYR A 79 6.02 16.52 0.49
N PHE A 80 6.44 17.35 1.45
CA PHE A 80 5.71 17.52 2.70
C PHE A 80 4.35 18.19 2.50
N ARG A 81 4.23 19.19 1.62
CA ARG A 81 2.92 19.77 1.25
C ARG A 81 1.98 18.73 0.65
N ASP A 82 2.48 17.89 -0.26
CA ASP A 82 1.70 16.81 -0.85
C ASP A 82 1.22 15.81 0.23
N LEU A 83 2.07 15.46 1.19
CA LEU A 83 1.70 14.60 2.30
C LEU A 83 0.63 15.24 3.19
N MET A 84 0.82 16.51 3.57
CA MET A 84 -0.15 17.26 4.39
C MET A 84 -1.51 17.37 3.71
N LEU A 85 -1.54 17.52 2.38
CA LEU A 85 -2.77 17.56 1.59
C LEU A 85 -3.55 16.24 1.70
N VAL A 86 -2.90 15.11 1.45
CA VAL A 86 -3.58 13.79 1.44
C VAL A 86 -3.93 13.31 2.85
N THR A 87 -3.09 13.63 3.85
CA THR A 87 -3.35 13.26 5.25
C THR A 87 -4.27 14.25 5.97
N LYS A 88 -4.58 15.39 5.35
CA LYS A 88 -5.29 16.51 5.96
C LYS A 88 -4.63 16.93 7.30
N GLY A 89 -3.31 16.87 7.35
CA GLY A 89 -2.51 17.19 8.52
C GLY A 89 -2.43 16.09 9.59
N GLN A 90 -3.07 14.95 9.40
CA GLN A 90 -2.99 13.82 10.34
C GLN A 90 -1.72 13.00 10.10
N THR A 91 -0.62 13.50 10.64
CA THR A 91 0.71 12.89 10.54
C THR A 91 1.59 13.39 11.70
N ASP A 92 2.51 12.56 12.15
CA ASP A 92 3.65 13.06 12.93
C ASP A 92 4.59 13.81 12.00
N LYS A 93 4.62 15.14 12.14
CA LYS A 93 5.36 16.02 11.22
C LYS A 93 6.86 15.81 11.30
N HIS A 94 7.39 15.44 12.47
CA HIS A 94 8.81 15.17 12.66
C HIS A 94 9.21 13.89 11.91
N LEU A 95 8.52 12.79 12.18
CA LEU A 95 8.77 11.50 11.50
C LEU A 95 8.52 11.60 9.99
N ALA A 96 7.50 12.35 9.57
CA ALA A 96 7.20 12.57 8.16
C ALA A 96 8.36 13.28 7.43
N ARG A 97 8.85 14.40 7.97
CA ARG A 97 9.99 15.12 7.37
C ARG A 97 11.26 14.29 7.38
N MET A 98 11.54 13.57 8.47
CA MET A 98 12.67 12.64 8.56
C MET A 98 12.60 11.57 7.46
N THR A 99 11.42 10.96 7.27
CA THR A 99 11.18 9.96 6.24
C THR A 99 11.40 10.52 4.83
N ILE A 100 10.89 11.73 4.57
CA ILE A 100 11.05 12.42 3.29
C ILE A 100 12.52 12.67 3.00
N ARG A 101 13.28 13.29 3.93
CA ARG A 101 14.73 13.53 3.76
C ARG A 101 15.51 12.24 3.55
N ALA A 102 15.24 11.21 4.35
CA ALA A 102 15.94 9.94 4.23
C ALA A 102 15.65 9.21 2.90
N SER A 103 14.53 9.51 2.23
CA SER A 103 14.16 8.89 0.97
C SER A 103 15.15 9.17 -0.16
N GLU A 104 15.85 10.33 -0.14
CA GLU A 104 16.84 10.71 -1.15
C GLU A 104 17.98 9.68 -1.28
N SER A 105 18.42 9.12 -0.16
CA SER A 105 19.46 8.08 -0.15
C SER A 105 18.95 6.68 -0.48
N CYS A 106 17.64 6.48 -0.55
CA CYS A 106 17.07 5.14 -0.74
C CYS A 106 17.26 4.61 -2.15
N LEU A 107 17.05 5.43 -3.18
CA LEU A 107 17.14 4.98 -4.57
C LEU A 107 18.55 4.43 -4.89
N PRO A 108 19.66 5.14 -4.62
CA PRO A 108 21.00 4.60 -4.80
C PRO A 108 21.27 3.37 -3.94
N TRP A 109 20.73 3.34 -2.71
CA TRP A 109 20.85 2.15 -1.84
C TRP A 109 20.17 0.93 -2.46
N MET A 110 18.95 1.09 -2.98
CA MET A 110 18.22 0.02 -3.65
C MET A 110 18.96 -0.51 -4.88
N GLU A 111 19.54 0.39 -5.70
CA GLU A 111 20.33 0.02 -6.88
C GLU A 111 21.57 -0.80 -6.51
N ARG A 112 22.30 -0.43 -5.44
CA ARG A 112 23.43 -1.21 -4.92
C ARG A 112 23.04 -2.61 -4.48
N HIS A 113 21.80 -2.81 -4.03
CA HIS A 113 21.25 -4.11 -3.62
C HIS A 113 20.48 -4.82 -4.74
N GLY A 114 20.79 -4.48 -6.00
CA GLY A 114 20.35 -5.21 -7.18
C GLY A 114 18.97 -4.81 -7.71
N VAL A 115 18.29 -3.84 -7.11
CA VAL A 115 17.01 -3.34 -7.62
C VAL A 115 17.23 -2.59 -8.92
N LYS A 116 16.37 -2.85 -9.92
CA LYS A 116 16.40 -2.16 -11.21
C LYS A 116 15.14 -1.29 -11.36
N PHE A 117 15.34 -0.15 -11.97
CA PHE A 117 14.27 0.81 -12.25
C PHE A 117 14.06 0.97 -13.76
N GLN A 118 12.89 1.44 -14.13
CA GLN A 118 12.52 1.76 -15.51
C GLN A 118 12.08 3.22 -15.61
N PRO A 119 12.04 3.81 -16.81
CA PRO A 119 11.46 5.15 -17.01
C PRO A 119 10.04 5.23 -16.48
N SER A 120 9.68 6.39 -15.97
CA SER A 120 8.33 6.65 -15.43
C SER A 120 7.25 6.50 -16.50
N LEU A 121 6.09 6.01 -16.07
CA LEU A 121 4.91 5.90 -16.91
C LEU A 121 4.30 7.29 -17.17
N SER A 122 3.73 7.47 -18.37
CA SER A 122 3.00 8.68 -18.80
C SER A 122 1.49 8.57 -18.55
N GLY A 123 0.71 9.51 -19.08
CA GLY A 123 -0.74 9.54 -18.98
C GLY A 123 -1.22 9.91 -17.59
N THR A 124 -2.32 9.29 -17.13
CA THR A 124 -2.92 9.56 -15.80
C THR A 124 -1.98 9.37 -14.63
N LEU A 125 -0.87 8.67 -14.84
CA LEU A 125 0.09 8.44 -13.78
C LEU A 125 1.12 9.54 -13.62
N SER A 126 1.45 10.30 -14.68
CA SER A 126 2.33 11.50 -14.66
C SER A 126 3.28 11.60 -13.43
N LEU A 127 4.05 10.55 -13.16
CA LEU A 127 4.86 10.41 -11.95
C LEU A 127 6.36 10.52 -12.21
N SER A 128 6.77 10.99 -13.42
CA SER A 128 8.17 11.03 -13.84
C SER A 128 9.09 11.82 -12.89
N ARG A 129 8.52 12.78 -12.17
CA ARG A 129 9.26 13.64 -11.26
C ARG A 129 9.28 13.17 -9.80
N THR A 130 8.31 12.38 -9.38
CA THR A 130 8.12 12.05 -7.96
C THR A 130 8.37 10.59 -7.62
N ASN A 131 8.27 9.67 -8.60
CA ASN A 131 8.30 8.24 -8.36
C ASN A 131 9.21 7.48 -9.33
N ALA A 132 10.09 6.66 -8.77
CA ALA A 132 10.87 5.67 -9.50
C ALA A 132 10.09 4.35 -9.60
N PHE A 133 9.99 3.79 -10.82
CA PHE A 133 9.25 2.56 -11.09
C PHE A 133 10.18 1.35 -11.12
N PHE A 134 9.82 0.29 -10.42
CA PHE A 134 10.59 -0.95 -10.40
C PHE A 134 10.46 -1.71 -11.72
N LEU A 135 11.57 -2.03 -12.35
CA LEU A 135 11.60 -2.92 -13.50
C LEU A 135 11.24 -4.34 -13.04
N GLY A 136 10.12 -4.87 -13.56
CA GLY A 136 9.55 -6.14 -13.13
C GLY A 136 8.73 -6.06 -11.83
N GLY A 137 8.47 -4.84 -11.32
CA GLY A 137 7.60 -4.59 -10.18
C GLY A 137 8.11 -5.13 -8.85
N GLY A 138 7.19 -5.27 -7.89
CA GLY A 138 7.54 -5.69 -6.53
C GLY A 138 8.15 -7.08 -6.42
N LYS A 139 7.79 -8.01 -7.29
CA LYS A 139 8.42 -9.35 -7.28
C LYS A 139 9.89 -9.30 -7.66
N ALA A 140 10.27 -8.49 -8.64
CA ALA A 140 11.67 -8.30 -9.02
C ALA A 140 12.47 -7.60 -7.92
N LEU A 141 11.92 -6.53 -7.33
CA LEU A 141 12.46 -5.88 -6.14
C LEU A 141 12.78 -6.89 -5.02
N LEU A 142 11.77 -7.67 -4.63
CA LEU A 142 11.91 -8.65 -3.54
C LEU A 142 12.96 -9.72 -3.88
N ASN A 143 12.97 -10.22 -5.11
CA ASN A 143 13.98 -11.20 -5.53
C ASN A 143 15.40 -10.64 -5.42
N ALA A 144 15.62 -9.37 -5.81
CA ALA A 144 16.91 -8.71 -5.63
C ALA A 144 17.31 -8.68 -4.15
N TYR A 145 16.43 -8.25 -3.27
CA TYR A 145 16.70 -8.18 -1.84
C TYR A 145 16.89 -9.55 -1.18
N TYR A 146 16.09 -10.56 -1.56
CA TYR A 146 16.29 -11.93 -1.06
C TYR A 146 17.63 -12.51 -1.47
N ASN A 147 18.09 -12.23 -2.68
CA ASN A 147 19.41 -12.64 -3.14
C ASN A 147 20.50 -11.92 -2.33
N THR A 148 20.44 -10.60 -2.22
CA THR A 148 21.38 -9.80 -1.41
C THR A 148 21.42 -10.28 0.04
N ALA A 149 20.28 -10.50 0.69
CA ALA A 149 20.22 -11.00 2.06
C ALA A 149 20.87 -12.39 2.20
N SER A 150 20.63 -13.28 1.22
CA SER A 150 21.26 -14.60 1.20
C SER A 150 22.77 -14.51 1.01
N ASP A 151 23.26 -13.64 0.12
CA ASP A 151 24.69 -13.43 -0.15
C ASP A 151 25.41 -12.82 1.08
N LEU A 152 24.69 -12.03 1.89
CA LEU A 152 25.18 -11.50 3.18
C LEU A 152 25.10 -12.51 4.34
N GLY A 153 24.63 -13.74 4.10
CA GLY A 153 24.55 -14.79 5.10
C GLY A 153 23.33 -14.71 6.03
N VAL A 154 22.28 -13.93 5.68
CA VAL A 154 21.03 -13.94 6.42
C VAL A 154 20.39 -15.31 6.35
N THR A 155 20.05 -15.91 7.50
CA THR A 155 19.27 -17.15 7.55
C THR A 155 17.80 -16.83 7.31
N ILE A 156 17.25 -17.31 6.20
CA ILE A 156 15.86 -17.05 5.78
C ILE A 156 15.04 -18.33 5.96
N VAL A 157 13.94 -18.24 6.74
CA VAL A 157 13.03 -19.33 6.98
C VAL A 157 11.63 -18.97 6.52
N TYR A 158 11.05 -19.81 5.67
CA TYR A 158 9.71 -19.67 5.13
C TYR A 158 8.71 -20.54 5.90
N GLU A 159 7.41 -20.22 5.80
CA GLU A 159 6.33 -20.90 6.52
C GLU A 159 6.55 -20.88 8.04
N ALA A 160 7.31 -19.86 8.50
CA ALA A 160 7.70 -19.62 9.87
C ALA A 160 6.81 -18.53 10.47
N LYS A 161 5.62 -18.91 10.91
CA LYS A 161 4.63 -17.99 11.45
C LYS A 161 4.98 -17.62 12.89
N VAL A 162 5.35 -16.35 13.12
CA VAL A 162 5.51 -15.82 14.48
C VAL A 162 4.13 -15.65 15.11
N THR A 163 3.89 -16.34 16.21
CA THR A 163 2.61 -16.37 16.93
C THR A 163 2.65 -15.60 18.25
N ASP A 164 3.86 -15.30 18.76
CA ASP A 164 4.02 -14.55 20.01
C ASP A 164 5.38 -13.85 20.09
N VAL A 165 5.44 -12.78 20.88
CA VAL A 165 6.66 -12.04 21.25
C VAL A 165 6.82 -12.15 22.77
N LEU A 166 7.76 -12.94 23.21
CA LEU A 166 7.91 -13.32 24.62
C LEU A 166 8.67 -12.26 25.40
N LEU A 167 7.97 -11.49 26.20
CA LEU A 167 8.49 -10.36 26.95
C LEU A 167 8.91 -10.75 28.38
N ALA A 168 9.99 -10.11 28.85
CA ALA A 168 10.39 -10.04 30.25
C ALA A 168 10.52 -8.54 30.62
N GLY A 169 9.49 -7.97 31.22
CA GLY A 169 9.38 -6.54 31.41
C GLY A 169 9.29 -5.80 30.05
N ASN A 170 10.20 -4.88 29.80
CA ASN A 170 10.29 -4.12 28.54
C ASN A 170 11.24 -4.76 27.50
N THR A 171 11.68 -6.00 27.71
CA THR A 171 12.67 -6.68 26.86
C THR A 171 12.06 -7.94 26.25
N CYS A 172 12.19 -8.10 24.92
CA CYS A 172 11.91 -9.36 24.24
C CYS A 172 13.06 -10.34 24.48
N ARG A 173 12.75 -11.54 25.01
CA ARG A 173 13.71 -12.63 25.19
C ARG A 173 13.71 -13.65 24.05
N ALA A 174 12.57 -13.83 23.41
CA ALA A 174 12.39 -14.77 22.31
C ALA A 174 11.12 -14.46 21.51
N VAL A 175 11.02 -15.01 20.32
CA VAL A 175 9.77 -15.08 19.55
C VAL A 175 9.29 -16.53 19.51
N ARG A 176 7.97 -16.74 19.58
CA ARG A 176 7.36 -18.06 19.38
C ARG A 176 6.99 -18.22 17.92
N VAL A 177 7.40 -19.31 17.31
CA VAL A 177 7.24 -19.58 15.89
C VAL A 177 6.50 -20.89 15.70
N PHE A 178 5.41 -20.85 14.95
CA PHE A 178 4.72 -22.06 14.49
C PHE A 178 5.22 -22.42 13.09
N MET A 179 5.81 -23.60 12.96
CA MET A 179 6.34 -24.15 11.73
C MET A 179 6.30 -25.68 11.78
N ASP A 180 6.03 -26.35 10.65
CA ASP A 180 5.95 -27.82 10.57
C ASP A 180 5.03 -28.44 11.65
N ARG A 181 3.90 -27.78 11.97
CA ARG A 181 2.92 -28.19 13.01
C ARG A 181 3.48 -28.21 14.43
N GLN A 182 4.57 -27.51 14.68
CA GLN A 182 5.20 -27.40 15.99
C GLN A 182 5.39 -25.93 16.36
N GLU A 183 5.35 -25.64 17.64
CA GLU A 183 5.76 -24.36 18.19
C GLU A 183 7.17 -24.48 18.78
N VAL A 184 8.00 -23.50 18.45
CA VAL A 184 9.35 -23.36 18.99
C VAL A 184 9.59 -21.93 19.45
N GLU A 185 10.38 -21.77 20.52
CA GLU A 185 10.86 -20.46 20.95
C GLU A 185 12.27 -20.24 20.39
N ILE A 186 12.48 -19.09 19.78
CA ILE A 186 13.77 -18.70 19.18
C ILE A 186 14.24 -17.44 19.89
N ALA A 187 15.40 -17.53 20.56
CA ALA A 187 15.99 -16.43 21.30
C ALA A 187 16.75 -15.46 20.37
N GLY A 188 16.59 -14.17 20.62
CA GLY A 188 17.30 -13.10 19.92
C GLY A 188 17.63 -11.95 20.84
N LYS A 189 18.78 -11.29 20.60
CA LYS A 189 19.18 -10.10 21.39
C LYS A 189 18.37 -8.86 20.97
N ALA A 190 18.02 -8.76 19.71
CA ALA A 190 17.20 -7.69 19.13
C ALA A 190 16.14 -8.27 18.18
N VAL A 191 14.96 -7.61 18.12
CA VAL A 191 13.85 -8.04 17.26
C VAL A 191 13.33 -6.87 16.45
N VAL A 192 13.21 -7.05 15.13
CA VAL A 192 12.59 -6.10 14.21
C VAL A 192 11.25 -6.67 13.74
N LEU A 193 10.16 -6.00 14.09
CA LEU A 193 8.80 -6.35 13.68
C LEU A 193 8.48 -5.65 12.35
N ALA A 194 8.38 -6.42 11.28
CA ALA A 194 8.09 -5.94 9.93
C ALA A 194 7.07 -6.84 9.20
N SER A 195 6.07 -7.31 9.97
CA SER A 195 5.11 -8.34 9.58
C SER A 195 3.91 -7.82 8.79
N GLY A 196 3.89 -6.53 8.42
CA GLY A 196 2.76 -5.93 7.70
C GLY A 196 1.59 -5.53 8.60
N GLY A 197 0.44 -5.30 7.99
CA GLY A 197 -0.81 -4.93 8.66
C GLY A 197 -1.76 -6.10 8.85
N PHE A 198 -3.07 -5.80 8.89
CA PHE A 198 -4.14 -6.78 9.15
C PHE A 198 -5.22 -6.79 8.06
N GLU A 199 -4.94 -6.26 6.88
CA GLU A 199 -5.91 -6.12 5.78
C GLU A 199 -6.50 -7.46 5.31
N SER A 200 -5.82 -8.58 5.56
CA SER A 200 -6.31 -9.91 5.20
C SER A 200 -7.09 -10.62 6.32
N ASP A 201 -7.18 -10.01 7.50
CA ASP A 201 -8.10 -10.46 8.55
C ASP A 201 -9.46 -9.76 8.41
N ILE A 202 -10.36 -10.41 7.66
CA ILE A 202 -11.70 -9.85 7.37
C ILE A 202 -12.52 -9.63 8.64
N ASP A 203 -12.35 -10.46 9.66
CA ASP A 203 -13.06 -10.28 10.92
C ASP A 203 -12.52 -9.09 11.72
N TRP A 204 -11.22 -8.82 11.65
CA TRP A 204 -10.66 -7.60 12.21
C TRP A 204 -11.14 -6.37 11.45
N LEU A 205 -11.11 -6.39 10.12
CA LEU A 205 -11.69 -5.31 9.32
C LEU A 205 -13.17 -5.10 9.63
N ALA A 206 -13.95 -6.17 9.81
CA ALA A 206 -15.37 -6.08 10.13
C ALA A 206 -15.64 -5.48 11.52
N ARG A 207 -14.74 -5.62 12.49
CA ARG A 207 -14.85 -4.91 13.77
C ARG A 207 -14.72 -3.39 13.61
N ALA A 208 -13.91 -2.92 12.67
CA ALA A 208 -13.72 -1.49 12.42
C ALA A 208 -14.73 -0.91 11.43
N TRP A 209 -15.06 -1.64 10.35
CA TRP A 209 -15.87 -1.19 9.23
C TRP A 209 -17.31 -1.71 9.25
N GLY A 210 -17.64 -2.63 10.17
CA GLY A 210 -18.90 -3.34 10.17
C GLY A 210 -18.99 -4.42 9.08
N PRO A 211 -20.22 -4.95 8.81
CA PRO A 211 -20.42 -6.08 7.89
C PRO A 211 -19.96 -5.82 6.45
N ALA A 212 -19.88 -4.55 6.04
CA ALA A 212 -19.43 -4.12 4.71
C ALA A 212 -18.04 -4.68 4.36
N ALA A 213 -17.15 -4.85 5.34
CA ALA A 213 -15.80 -5.40 5.12
C ALA A 213 -15.78 -6.79 4.48
N ARG A 214 -16.86 -7.56 4.60
CA ARG A 214 -16.97 -8.91 3.98
C ARG A 214 -16.99 -8.82 2.44
N ASN A 215 -17.42 -7.71 1.89
CA ASN A 215 -17.44 -7.44 0.45
C ASN A 215 -16.14 -6.80 -0.06
N PHE A 216 -15.20 -6.42 0.83
CA PHE A 216 -13.92 -5.87 0.40
C PHE A 216 -13.08 -6.95 -0.27
N LEU A 217 -12.35 -6.55 -1.30
CA LEU A 217 -11.30 -7.36 -1.90
C LEU A 217 -9.97 -6.93 -1.29
N ILE A 218 -9.06 -7.86 -1.16
CA ILE A 218 -7.72 -7.60 -0.63
C ILE A 218 -6.75 -7.57 -1.81
N ARG A 219 -6.30 -6.38 -2.16
CA ARG A 219 -5.32 -6.18 -3.22
C ARG A 219 -3.92 -6.48 -2.72
N GLY A 220 -3.78 -7.62 -2.10
CA GLY A 220 -2.58 -8.06 -1.39
C GLY A 220 -2.61 -9.54 -1.06
N THR A 221 -1.60 -9.96 -0.31
CA THR A 221 -1.41 -11.34 0.11
C THR A 221 -2.45 -11.77 1.14
N PRO A 222 -2.86 -13.06 1.20
CA PRO A 222 -3.71 -13.58 2.28
C PRO A 222 -2.97 -13.73 3.62
N TYR A 223 -1.67 -13.46 3.68
CA TYR A 223 -0.82 -13.71 4.86
C TYR A 223 -0.70 -12.52 5.81
N ASN A 224 -1.06 -11.29 5.42
CA ASN A 224 -1.03 -10.11 6.29
C ASN A 224 -2.29 -10.07 7.18
N ARG A 225 -2.27 -10.80 8.28
CA ARG A 225 -3.42 -10.99 9.18
C ARG A 225 -3.28 -10.28 10.53
N GLY A 226 -2.17 -9.56 10.75
CA GLY A 226 -1.97 -8.73 11.94
C GLY A 226 -1.66 -9.51 13.22
N GLU A 227 -1.28 -10.79 13.15
CA GLU A 227 -1.06 -11.60 14.35
C GLU A 227 -0.02 -10.96 15.29
N VAL A 228 1.13 -10.55 14.75
CA VAL A 228 2.20 -9.91 15.55
C VAL A 228 1.76 -8.55 16.07
N LEU A 229 1.06 -7.76 15.26
CA LEU A 229 0.48 -6.49 15.70
C LEU A 229 -0.47 -6.72 16.88
N LYS A 230 -1.37 -7.69 16.79
CA LYS A 230 -2.31 -8.03 17.85
C LYS A 230 -1.59 -8.43 19.15
N VAL A 231 -0.59 -9.30 19.06
CA VAL A 231 0.22 -9.74 20.20
C VAL A 231 0.85 -8.54 20.92
N MET A 232 1.45 -7.63 20.18
CA MET A 232 2.09 -6.45 20.76
C MET A 232 1.08 -5.47 21.38
N LEU A 233 -0.09 -5.29 20.77
CA LEU A 233 -1.15 -4.44 21.34
C LEU A 233 -1.73 -5.10 22.61
N ASP A 234 -1.95 -6.41 22.62
CA ASP A 234 -2.43 -7.15 23.80
C ASP A 234 -1.38 -7.10 24.96
N ALA A 235 -0.08 -7.02 24.62
CA ALA A 235 1.01 -6.83 25.57
C ALA A 235 1.20 -5.37 26.05
N GLY A 236 0.35 -4.44 25.61
CA GLY A 236 0.35 -3.06 26.03
C GLY A 236 1.26 -2.11 25.22
N ALA A 237 1.75 -2.53 24.06
CA ALA A 237 2.43 -1.61 23.15
C ALA A 237 1.49 -0.46 22.74
N GLN A 238 2.04 0.76 22.64
CA GLN A 238 1.24 1.91 22.24
C GLN A 238 0.81 1.79 20.78
N SER A 239 -0.50 1.88 20.55
CA SER A 239 -1.07 1.94 19.21
C SER A 239 -1.01 3.33 18.61
N ILE A 240 -0.98 3.41 17.29
CA ILE A 240 -1.11 4.64 16.52
C ILE A 240 -1.92 4.33 15.25
N GLY A 241 -2.63 5.33 14.74
CA GLY A 241 -3.46 5.20 13.54
C GLY A 241 -4.88 4.72 13.83
N ASP A 242 -5.76 4.98 12.87
CA ASP A 242 -7.19 4.67 12.94
C ASP A 242 -7.46 3.35 12.20
N PRO A 243 -8.09 2.34 12.83
CA PRO A 243 -8.40 1.05 12.18
C PRO A 243 -9.38 1.18 11.00
N THR A 244 -10.12 2.28 10.90
CA THR A 244 -11.02 2.57 9.77
C THR A 244 -10.31 3.28 8.62
N GLN A 245 -9.05 3.68 8.79
CA GLN A 245 -8.24 4.29 7.75
C GLN A 245 -7.33 3.26 7.08
N CYS A 246 -7.22 3.35 5.76
CA CYS A 246 -6.40 2.43 4.99
C CYS A 246 -6.10 3.00 3.59
N HIS A 247 -5.07 2.48 2.96
CA HIS A 247 -4.88 2.60 1.52
C HIS A 247 -5.85 1.63 0.85
N CYS A 248 -6.98 2.15 0.41
CA CYS A 248 -8.05 1.39 -0.21
C CYS A 248 -8.39 1.99 -1.57
N VAL A 249 -8.14 1.25 -2.63
CA VAL A 249 -8.33 1.69 -4.01
C VAL A 249 -9.55 1.05 -4.65
N ALA A 250 -10.12 1.67 -5.66
CA ALA A 250 -11.10 1.02 -6.50
C ALA A 250 -10.41 0.01 -7.42
N ILE A 251 -10.76 -1.25 -7.28
CA ILE A 251 -10.28 -2.32 -8.15
C ILE A 251 -11.43 -2.97 -8.90
N ASP A 252 -11.12 -3.68 -9.97
CA ASP A 252 -12.12 -4.42 -10.73
C ASP A 252 -12.86 -5.40 -9.81
N GLY A 253 -14.19 -5.30 -9.79
CA GLY A 253 -15.04 -6.12 -8.92
C GLY A 253 -15.02 -7.62 -9.22
N ARG A 254 -14.43 -8.00 -10.36
CA ARG A 254 -14.22 -9.40 -10.78
C ARG A 254 -12.89 -9.97 -10.29
N ALA A 255 -12.05 -9.14 -9.64
CA ALA A 255 -10.77 -9.58 -9.08
C ALA A 255 -10.96 -10.66 -8.00
N PRO A 256 -9.99 -11.57 -7.82
CA PRO A 256 -10.04 -12.55 -6.75
C PRO A 256 -10.01 -11.88 -5.37
N LYS A 257 -10.49 -12.59 -4.34
CA LYS A 257 -10.52 -12.08 -2.94
C LYS A 257 -9.16 -11.60 -2.46
N TYR A 258 -8.09 -12.30 -2.85
CA TYR A 258 -6.70 -11.99 -2.53
C TYR A 258 -5.82 -11.99 -3.78
N ASP A 259 -4.64 -11.39 -3.70
CA ASP A 259 -3.58 -11.41 -4.73
C ASP A 259 -3.99 -10.89 -6.11
N GLY A 260 -5.08 -10.13 -6.24
CA GLY A 260 -5.47 -9.51 -7.51
C GLY A 260 -4.39 -8.58 -8.06
N GLY A 261 -3.60 -7.99 -7.18
CA GLY A 261 -2.42 -7.21 -7.53
C GLY A 261 -2.71 -5.84 -8.14
N ILE A 262 -1.64 -5.21 -8.62
CA ILE A 262 -1.69 -3.83 -9.14
C ILE A 262 -2.52 -3.71 -10.42
N VAL A 263 -2.55 -4.77 -11.22
CA VAL A 263 -3.21 -4.80 -12.54
C VAL A 263 -4.75 -4.83 -12.47
N THR A 264 -5.31 -5.00 -11.26
CA THR A 264 -6.76 -4.95 -11.03
C THR A 264 -7.26 -3.55 -10.67
N ARG A 265 -6.36 -2.57 -10.43
CA ARG A 265 -6.75 -1.19 -10.15
C ARG A 265 -7.35 -0.56 -11.40
N ILE A 266 -8.44 0.16 -11.22
CA ILE A 266 -9.12 0.87 -12.31
C ILE A 266 -8.65 2.32 -12.33
N ASP A 267 -7.87 2.68 -13.34
CA ASP A 267 -7.24 4.00 -13.51
C ASP A 267 -8.05 4.96 -14.41
N CYS A 268 -9.22 4.56 -14.91
CA CYS A 268 -10.08 5.41 -15.74
C CYS A 268 -10.98 6.37 -14.94
N VAL A 269 -11.03 6.25 -13.63
CA VAL A 269 -11.94 7.04 -12.76
C VAL A 269 -11.94 8.54 -13.08
N PRO A 270 -10.79 9.23 -13.25
CA PRO A 270 -10.79 10.65 -13.55
C PRO A 270 -11.52 11.01 -14.87
N PHE A 271 -11.54 10.09 -15.82
CA PHE A 271 -12.16 10.29 -17.15
C PHE A 271 -13.56 9.68 -17.24
N SER A 272 -14.04 9.06 -16.16
CA SER A 272 -15.33 8.37 -16.10
C SER A 272 -16.41 9.21 -15.40
N VAL A 273 -17.62 8.72 -15.49
CA VAL A 273 -18.71 8.98 -14.53
C VAL A 273 -18.84 7.74 -13.68
N VAL A 274 -18.76 7.86 -12.35
CA VAL A 274 -18.85 6.71 -11.45
C VAL A 274 -20.24 6.64 -10.82
N LEU A 275 -20.94 5.54 -11.08
CA LEU A 275 -22.30 5.28 -10.60
C LEU A 275 -22.29 4.22 -9.49
N ASN A 276 -23.14 4.40 -8.47
CA ASN A 276 -23.46 3.34 -7.53
C ASN A 276 -24.43 2.32 -8.15
N LYS A 277 -24.85 1.29 -7.40
CA LYS A 277 -25.76 0.27 -7.90
C LYS A 277 -27.17 0.77 -8.24
N HIS A 278 -27.52 2.01 -7.81
CA HIS A 278 -28.78 2.66 -8.14
C HIS A 278 -28.68 3.58 -9.36
N GLY A 279 -27.52 3.64 -10.00
CA GLY A 279 -27.26 4.50 -11.16
C GLY A 279 -27.04 5.97 -10.81
N GLU A 280 -26.56 6.27 -9.58
CA GLU A 280 -26.35 7.62 -9.07
C GLU A 280 -24.87 7.92 -8.89
N ARG A 281 -24.44 9.15 -9.24
CA ARG A 281 -23.10 9.67 -8.89
C ARG A 281 -23.04 10.01 -7.41
N PHE A 282 -21.85 9.87 -6.80
CA PHE A 282 -21.68 10.08 -5.36
C PHE A 282 -20.41 10.88 -4.99
N TYR A 283 -19.56 11.21 -5.94
CA TYR A 283 -18.32 11.95 -5.67
C TYR A 283 -17.81 12.70 -6.92
N ASN A 284 -16.85 13.60 -6.71
CA ASN A 284 -16.13 14.34 -7.75
C ASN A 284 -14.97 13.49 -8.32
N GLU A 285 -15.16 12.86 -9.45
CA GLU A 285 -14.14 12.02 -10.10
C GLU A 285 -12.91 12.82 -10.56
N GLY A 286 -13.08 14.13 -10.77
CA GLY A 286 -12.04 15.06 -11.24
C GLY A 286 -11.46 15.97 -10.15
N GLU A 287 -11.47 15.57 -8.87
CA GLU A 287 -11.09 16.43 -7.75
C GLU A 287 -9.61 16.90 -7.80
N ASP A 288 -8.68 16.01 -8.15
CA ASP A 288 -7.25 16.30 -8.21
C ASP A 288 -6.54 15.24 -9.07
N LEU A 289 -5.25 15.40 -9.28
CA LEU A 289 -4.40 14.46 -10.00
C LEU A 289 -4.52 13.05 -9.39
N TRP A 290 -4.71 12.05 -10.25
CA TRP A 290 -4.99 10.68 -9.86
C TRP A 290 -3.99 10.09 -8.84
N PRO A 291 -2.67 10.33 -8.92
CA PRO A 291 -1.70 9.86 -7.92
C PRO A 291 -1.94 10.33 -6.48
N LYS A 292 -2.71 11.39 -6.30
CA LYS A 292 -3.08 11.93 -4.98
C LYS A 292 -4.48 11.48 -4.52
N ARG A 293 -5.31 10.94 -5.44
CA ARG A 293 -6.73 10.64 -5.15
C ARG A 293 -7.13 9.17 -5.31
N TYR A 294 -6.41 8.39 -6.10
CA TYR A 294 -6.80 6.99 -6.35
C TYR A 294 -7.01 6.17 -5.06
N ALA A 295 -6.29 6.49 -4.00
CA ALA A 295 -6.30 5.74 -2.75
C ALA A 295 -7.54 5.97 -1.86
N ILE A 296 -8.37 6.99 -2.16
CA ILE A 296 -9.63 7.21 -1.44
C ILE A 296 -10.81 6.50 -2.10
N TRP A 297 -10.70 6.13 -3.36
CA TRP A 297 -11.83 5.60 -4.13
C TRP A 297 -12.33 4.26 -3.62
N GLY A 298 -11.46 3.41 -3.08
CA GLY A 298 -11.92 2.20 -2.40
C GLY A 298 -12.84 2.48 -1.22
N ARG A 299 -12.52 3.51 -0.41
CA ARG A 299 -13.38 3.94 0.71
C ARG A 299 -14.69 4.56 0.25
N LEU A 300 -14.67 5.34 -0.83
CA LEU A 300 -15.87 5.91 -1.43
C LEU A 300 -16.82 4.82 -1.92
N VAL A 301 -16.27 3.79 -2.58
CA VAL A 301 -17.04 2.60 -2.99
C VAL A 301 -17.51 1.79 -1.78
N ALA A 302 -16.71 1.68 -0.71
CA ALA A 302 -17.08 0.98 0.52
C ALA A 302 -18.32 1.61 1.23
N ALA A 303 -18.53 2.91 1.01
CA ALA A 303 -19.68 3.62 1.55
C ALA A 303 -20.96 3.47 0.68
N GLN A 304 -20.85 2.88 -0.53
CA GLN A 304 -21.99 2.69 -1.42
C GLN A 304 -22.76 1.40 -1.09
N PRO A 305 -24.04 1.34 -1.46
CA PRO A 305 -24.84 0.11 -1.29
C PRO A 305 -24.15 -1.10 -1.91
N ASP A 306 -24.12 -2.23 -1.19
CA ASP A 306 -23.44 -3.48 -1.53
C ASP A 306 -21.92 -3.35 -1.78
N GLN A 307 -21.31 -2.21 -1.43
CA GLN A 307 -19.91 -1.89 -1.63
C GLN A 307 -19.48 -2.12 -3.09
N ILE A 308 -20.31 -1.65 -4.03
CA ILE A 308 -20.06 -1.73 -5.46
C ILE A 308 -20.35 -0.40 -6.13
N ALA A 309 -19.56 -0.09 -7.15
CA ALA A 309 -19.80 1.03 -8.06
C ALA A 309 -19.37 0.64 -9.49
N TYR A 310 -19.58 1.53 -10.44
CA TYR A 310 -19.30 1.28 -11.85
C TYR A 310 -18.71 2.52 -12.49
N ALA A 311 -17.51 2.41 -13.06
CA ALA A 311 -16.90 3.48 -13.83
C ALA A 311 -17.37 3.38 -15.29
N ILE A 312 -18.07 4.40 -15.78
CA ILE A 312 -18.60 4.48 -17.14
C ILE A 312 -17.77 5.46 -17.94
N ILE A 313 -17.25 5.02 -19.08
CA ILE A 313 -16.52 5.85 -20.05
C ILE A 313 -17.05 5.58 -21.46
N ASP A 314 -16.66 6.44 -22.39
CA ASP A 314 -16.89 6.21 -23.83
C ASP A 314 -15.59 5.99 -24.60
N SER A 315 -15.70 5.81 -25.90
CA SER A 315 -14.56 5.52 -26.80
C SER A 315 -13.48 6.61 -26.82
N LYS A 316 -13.81 7.86 -26.44
CA LYS A 316 -12.83 8.96 -26.36
C LYS A 316 -11.82 8.80 -25.22
N SER A 317 -12.10 7.93 -24.26
CA SER A 317 -11.31 7.82 -23.02
C SER A 317 -10.60 6.48 -22.84
N ILE A 318 -10.89 5.46 -23.67
CA ILE A 318 -10.42 4.07 -23.45
C ILE A 318 -8.89 3.94 -23.46
N ASP A 319 -8.19 4.77 -24.24
CA ASP A 319 -6.74 4.70 -24.39
C ASP A 319 -5.97 5.72 -23.51
N LEU A 320 -6.66 6.42 -22.60
CA LEU A 320 -6.06 7.49 -21.79
C LEU A 320 -5.48 7.01 -20.44
N PHE A 321 -5.66 5.75 -20.10
CA PHE A 321 -5.26 5.18 -18.81
C PHE A 321 -4.63 3.81 -18.97
N MET A 322 -3.96 3.33 -17.91
CA MET A 322 -3.40 1.98 -17.90
C MET A 322 -4.53 0.96 -17.94
N PRO A 323 -4.54 0.04 -18.91
CA PRO A 323 -5.60 -0.96 -19.03
C PRO A 323 -5.63 -1.90 -17.82
N SER A 324 -6.84 -2.31 -17.42
CA SER A 324 -7.03 -3.39 -16.45
C SER A 324 -6.74 -4.75 -17.11
N ILE A 325 -6.40 -5.75 -16.30
CA ILE A 325 -6.29 -7.15 -16.75
C ILE A 325 -7.65 -7.71 -17.22
N PHE A 326 -8.75 -7.18 -16.69
CA PHE A 326 -10.09 -7.55 -17.10
C PHE A 326 -10.57 -6.58 -18.19
N PRO A 327 -11.01 -7.05 -19.36
CA PRO A 327 -11.62 -6.21 -20.37
C PRO A 327 -12.85 -5.48 -19.82
N PRO A 328 -13.15 -4.25 -20.23
CA PRO A 328 -14.39 -3.58 -19.87
C PRO A 328 -15.61 -4.33 -20.44
N VAL A 329 -16.73 -4.20 -19.78
CA VAL A 329 -18.03 -4.48 -20.39
C VAL A 329 -18.26 -3.41 -21.46
N LYS A 330 -18.73 -3.81 -22.64
CA LYS A 330 -18.87 -2.93 -23.81
C LYS A 330 -20.28 -3.04 -24.38
N ALA A 331 -20.88 -1.89 -24.72
CA ALA A 331 -22.18 -1.82 -25.38
C ALA A 331 -22.26 -0.58 -26.30
N ASP A 332 -23.24 -0.54 -27.18
CA ASP A 332 -23.44 0.57 -28.10
C ASP A 332 -24.37 1.66 -27.52
N THR A 333 -25.10 1.34 -26.45
CA THR A 333 -25.95 2.28 -25.71
C THR A 333 -25.67 2.24 -24.21
N ILE A 334 -26.01 3.33 -23.51
CA ILE A 334 -25.92 3.39 -22.02
C ILE A 334 -26.91 2.42 -21.39
N ALA A 335 -28.10 2.26 -21.95
CA ALA A 335 -29.11 1.33 -21.44
C ALA A 335 -28.60 -0.13 -21.46
N GLU A 336 -28.11 -0.59 -22.61
CA GLU A 336 -27.51 -1.95 -22.74
C GLU A 336 -26.33 -2.14 -21.79
N LEU A 337 -25.44 -1.14 -21.69
CA LEU A 337 -24.31 -1.20 -20.76
C LEU A 337 -24.77 -1.33 -19.31
N ALA A 338 -25.77 -0.55 -18.91
CA ALA A 338 -26.33 -0.58 -17.57
C ALA A 338 -26.96 -1.94 -17.25
N GLU A 339 -27.75 -2.51 -18.17
CA GLU A 339 -28.32 -3.86 -18.02
C GLU A 339 -27.24 -4.92 -17.83
N MET A 340 -26.17 -4.88 -18.66
CA MET A 340 -25.05 -5.83 -18.56
C MET A 340 -24.28 -5.69 -17.23
N LEU A 341 -24.26 -4.50 -16.63
CA LEU A 341 -23.62 -4.23 -15.35
C LEU A 341 -24.54 -4.46 -14.15
N GLY A 342 -25.85 -4.69 -14.38
CA GLY A 342 -26.83 -4.84 -13.31
C GLY A 342 -27.23 -3.53 -12.63
N ILE A 343 -27.17 -2.40 -13.36
CA ILE A 343 -27.63 -1.08 -12.94
C ILE A 343 -28.99 -0.82 -13.56
N PRO A 344 -29.95 -0.14 -12.88
CA PRO A 344 -31.21 0.28 -13.47
C PRO A 344 -30.97 1.18 -14.69
N ALA A 345 -31.33 0.72 -15.90
CA ALA A 345 -31.01 1.39 -17.17
C ALA A 345 -31.53 2.84 -17.21
N GLU A 346 -32.81 3.05 -16.86
CA GLU A 346 -33.42 4.38 -16.83
C GLU A 346 -32.67 5.36 -15.89
N SER A 347 -32.19 4.88 -14.74
CA SER A 347 -31.44 5.71 -13.80
C SER A 347 -30.04 6.06 -14.34
N ALA A 348 -29.36 5.09 -14.94
CA ALA A 348 -28.04 5.32 -15.56
C ALA A 348 -28.14 6.32 -16.73
N GLU A 349 -29.11 6.13 -17.64
CA GLU A 349 -29.33 7.05 -18.77
C GLU A 349 -29.65 8.48 -18.29
N ARG A 350 -30.54 8.63 -17.31
CA ARG A 350 -30.88 9.92 -16.72
C ARG A 350 -29.65 10.59 -16.12
N THR A 351 -28.83 9.86 -15.35
CA THR A 351 -27.65 10.40 -14.70
C THR A 351 -26.58 10.81 -15.73
N ILE A 352 -26.35 10.01 -16.75
CA ILE A 352 -25.40 10.34 -17.83
C ILE A 352 -25.91 11.55 -18.65
N ALA A 353 -27.20 11.62 -18.95
CA ALA A 353 -27.79 12.77 -19.65
C ALA A 353 -27.65 14.07 -18.84
N GLN A 354 -27.90 14.04 -17.52
CA GLN A 354 -27.72 15.18 -16.64
C GLN A 354 -26.24 15.62 -16.58
N PHE A 355 -25.32 14.66 -16.48
CA PHE A 355 -23.89 14.91 -16.52
C PHE A 355 -23.48 15.58 -17.84
N ASN A 356 -23.89 15.03 -18.97
CA ASN A 356 -23.58 15.54 -20.30
C ASN A 356 -24.10 16.98 -20.49
N ALA A 357 -25.30 17.26 -20.04
CA ALA A 357 -25.89 18.62 -20.09
C ALA A 357 -25.15 19.64 -19.19
N ALA A 358 -24.53 19.18 -18.12
CA ALA A 358 -23.75 20.01 -17.20
C ALA A 358 -22.33 20.29 -17.67
N CYS A 359 -21.79 19.50 -18.60
CA CYS A 359 -20.44 19.71 -19.16
C CYS A 359 -20.33 21.06 -19.88
N ARG A 360 -19.17 21.70 -19.80
CA ARG A 360 -18.88 22.96 -20.50
C ARG A 360 -17.84 22.74 -21.58
N PRO A 361 -17.88 23.49 -22.68
CA PRO A 361 -16.82 23.50 -23.68
C PRO A 361 -15.50 23.95 -23.05
N GLY A 362 -14.39 23.38 -23.50
CA GLY A 362 -13.05 23.74 -23.04
C GLY A 362 -11.99 22.80 -23.61
N ASN A 363 -10.74 23.08 -23.26
CA ASN A 363 -9.60 22.26 -23.67
C ASN A 363 -9.37 21.13 -22.69
N PHE A 364 -9.28 19.92 -23.20
CA PHE A 364 -9.02 18.73 -22.41
C PHE A 364 -7.52 18.40 -22.36
N HIS A 365 -6.99 18.27 -21.15
CA HIS A 365 -5.59 17.94 -20.89
C HIS A 365 -5.51 16.78 -19.88
N PRO A 366 -5.30 15.52 -20.33
CA PRO A 366 -5.41 14.34 -19.45
C PRO A 366 -4.34 14.27 -18.36
N THR A 367 -3.25 15.01 -18.45
CA THR A 367 -2.10 14.97 -17.53
C THR A 367 -2.02 16.16 -16.58
N GLU A 368 -2.93 17.11 -16.70
CA GLU A 368 -2.97 18.35 -15.92
C GLU A 368 -4.35 18.57 -15.33
N LEU A 369 -4.46 19.41 -14.31
CA LEU A 369 -5.75 19.91 -13.83
C LEU A 369 -6.22 20.94 -14.86
N ASP A 370 -7.13 20.53 -15.74
CA ASP A 370 -7.54 21.31 -16.92
C ASP A 370 -8.69 22.28 -16.64
N GLY A 371 -9.32 22.22 -15.45
CA GLY A 371 -10.46 23.05 -15.09
C GLY A 371 -11.73 22.80 -15.92
N LEU A 372 -11.74 21.76 -16.76
CA LEU A 372 -12.90 21.39 -17.55
C LEU A 372 -13.96 20.77 -16.63
N ALA A 373 -14.88 21.62 -16.15
CA ALA A 373 -15.78 21.31 -15.06
C ALA A 373 -17.24 21.24 -15.49
N THR A 374 -18.07 20.57 -14.70
CA THR A 374 -19.54 20.64 -14.78
C THR A 374 -20.06 21.91 -14.12
N LYS A 375 -21.23 22.38 -14.54
CA LYS A 375 -21.94 23.51 -13.94
C LYS A 375 -23.35 23.12 -13.49
N GLY A 376 -23.66 23.39 -12.21
CA GLY A 376 -25.00 23.14 -11.67
C GLY A 376 -25.31 21.67 -11.46
N LEU A 377 -24.28 20.83 -11.31
CA LEU A 377 -24.40 19.41 -11.02
C LEU A 377 -23.84 19.11 -9.62
N GLU A 378 -24.54 18.28 -8.87
CA GLU A 378 -24.11 17.82 -7.55
C GLU A 378 -24.10 16.29 -7.50
N PRO A 379 -22.97 15.64 -7.10
CA PRO A 379 -21.66 16.25 -6.88
C PRO A 379 -21.07 16.83 -8.18
N PRO A 380 -20.24 17.90 -8.10
CA PRO A 380 -19.60 18.47 -9.28
C PRO A 380 -18.52 17.51 -9.82
N LYS A 381 -18.07 17.74 -11.06
CA LYS A 381 -16.79 17.23 -11.55
C LYS A 381 -15.94 18.43 -11.94
N THR A 382 -14.77 18.59 -11.30
CA THR A 382 -14.01 19.85 -11.36
C THR A 382 -12.91 19.86 -12.43
N ASN A 383 -12.52 18.71 -12.96
CA ASN A 383 -11.59 18.55 -14.07
C ASN A 383 -12.04 17.39 -14.97
N TRP A 384 -11.60 17.42 -16.21
CA TRP A 384 -11.82 16.36 -17.22
C TRP A 384 -13.30 16.03 -17.48
N ALA A 385 -14.19 16.99 -17.26
CA ALA A 385 -15.62 16.81 -17.47
C ALA A 385 -15.98 16.92 -18.96
N ARG A 386 -15.85 15.80 -19.68
CA ARG A 386 -16.31 15.65 -21.07
C ARG A 386 -17.62 14.85 -21.10
N PRO A 387 -18.55 15.18 -22.01
CA PRO A 387 -19.74 14.34 -22.22
C PRO A 387 -19.38 12.89 -22.49
N ILE A 388 -20.17 11.95 -21.97
CA ILE A 388 -20.12 10.54 -22.29
C ILE A 388 -21.18 10.30 -23.39
N ASP A 389 -20.79 10.46 -24.65
CA ASP A 389 -21.71 10.55 -25.79
C ASP A 389 -21.23 9.84 -27.07
N THR A 390 -20.04 9.25 -27.06
CA THR A 390 -19.42 8.64 -28.23
C THR A 390 -19.31 7.11 -28.08
N PRO A 391 -20.21 6.34 -28.70
CA PRO A 391 -20.15 4.87 -28.62
C PRO A 391 -18.87 4.33 -29.28
N PRO A 392 -18.46 3.09 -28.95
CA PRO A 392 -19.04 2.25 -27.91
C PRO A 392 -18.75 2.78 -26.51
N PHE A 393 -19.67 2.47 -25.58
CA PHE A 393 -19.53 2.76 -24.16
C PHE A 393 -18.89 1.59 -23.43
N TYR A 394 -18.15 1.88 -22.36
CA TYR A 394 -17.43 0.89 -21.59
C TYR A 394 -17.68 1.06 -20.10
N GLY A 395 -17.79 -0.07 -19.40
CA GLY A 395 -18.03 -0.09 -17.96
C GLY A 395 -17.11 -1.04 -17.21
N TYR A 396 -16.65 -0.62 -16.05
CA TYR A 396 -15.86 -1.44 -15.12
C TYR A 396 -16.60 -1.53 -13.78
N PRO A 397 -16.93 -2.74 -13.28
CA PRO A 397 -17.39 -2.88 -11.90
C PRO A 397 -16.26 -2.58 -10.93
N LEU A 398 -16.54 -1.83 -9.87
CA LEU A 398 -15.57 -1.40 -8.86
C LEU A 398 -15.92 -2.01 -7.51
N ARG A 399 -14.91 -2.52 -6.81
CA ARG A 399 -14.98 -2.93 -5.41
C ARG A 399 -13.86 -2.26 -4.61
N PRO A 400 -14.03 -2.10 -3.27
CA PRO A 400 -12.94 -1.70 -2.39
C PRO A 400 -11.80 -2.72 -2.44
N GLY A 401 -10.59 -2.27 -2.80
CA GLY A 401 -9.38 -3.08 -2.78
C GLY A 401 -8.43 -2.60 -1.70
N VAL A 402 -8.46 -3.23 -0.52
CA VAL A 402 -7.59 -2.86 0.61
C VAL A 402 -6.19 -3.37 0.36
N THR A 403 -5.20 -2.52 0.58
CA THR A 403 -3.79 -2.85 0.35
C THR A 403 -2.90 -2.63 1.57
N PHE A 404 -3.33 -1.72 2.48
CA PHE A 404 -2.45 -1.20 3.51
C PHE A 404 -3.29 -0.60 4.62
N THR A 405 -3.14 -1.07 5.85
CA THR A 405 -3.85 -0.59 7.04
C THR A 405 -3.02 0.42 7.82
N TYR A 406 -3.65 1.32 8.58
CA TYR A 406 -2.92 2.38 9.29
C TYR A 406 -2.84 2.17 10.80
N LEU A 407 -3.76 1.42 11.41
CA LEU A 407 -3.58 1.02 12.80
C LEU A 407 -2.30 0.18 12.92
N GLY A 408 -1.39 0.60 13.80
CA GLY A 408 -0.11 -0.06 13.99
C GLY A 408 0.53 0.29 15.33
N LEU A 409 1.81 -0.01 15.46
CA LEU A 409 2.64 0.27 16.62
C LEU A 409 3.23 1.68 16.54
N LYS A 410 3.17 2.43 17.63
CA LYS A 410 3.85 3.71 17.73
C LYS A 410 5.35 3.50 17.85
N VAL A 411 6.13 4.24 17.05
CA VAL A 411 7.59 4.23 17.09
C VAL A 411 8.15 5.64 17.22
N ASP A 412 9.42 5.73 17.64
CA ASP A 412 10.22 6.95 17.61
C ASP A 412 11.06 7.06 16.32
N GLU A 413 11.92 8.07 16.25
CA GLU A 413 12.83 8.33 15.12
C GLU A 413 13.89 7.24 14.91
N THR A 414 14.13 6.39 15.90
CA THR A 414 15.03 5.22 15.81
C THR A 414 14.28 3.94 15.42
N ALA A 415 13.00 4.04 15.07
CA ALA A 415 12.09 2.94 14.81
C ALA A 415 11.78 2.05 16.04
N ARG A 416 12.11 2.50 17.25
CA ARG A 416 11.91 1.75 18.49
C ARG A 416 10.43 1.77 18.89
N VAL A 417 9.90 0.60 19.26
CA VAL A 417 8.48 0.47 19.61
C VAL A 417 8.23 1.03 21.02
N SER A 418 7.19 1.87 21.15
CA SER A 418 6.72 2.41 22.41
C SER A 418 5.89 1.36 23.19
N GLY A 419 6.28 1.10 24.44
CA GLY A 419 5.57 0.22 25.37
C GLY A 419 4.81 0.98 26.46
N PRO A 420 4.19 0.27 27.43
CA PRO A 420 3.38 0.90 28.47
C PRO A 420 4.19 1.77 29.44
N GLY A 421 5.48 1.48 29.64
CA GLY A 421 6.39 2.21 30.55
C GLY A 421 7.51 2.97 29.85
N GLY A 422 7.42 3.17 28.53
CA GLY A 422 8.47 3.76 27.70
C GLY A 422 8.84 2.83 26.53
N PRO A 423 9.88 3.16 25.76
CA PRO A 423 10.29 2.30 24.64
C PRO A 423 10.72 0.91 25.11
N TYR A 424 10.39 -0.13 24.34
CA TYR A 424 10.95 -1.45 24.56
C TYR A 424 12.48 -1.43 24.38
N ALA A 425 13.18 -2.20 25.17
CA ALA A 425 14.66 -2.16 25.20
C ALA A 425 15.28 -2.66 23.89
N ASN A 426 14.67 -3.63 23.24
CA ASN A 426 15.24 -4.35 22.08
C ASN A 426 14.21 -4.72 21.00
N ILE A 427 13.15 -3.92 20.86
CA ILE A 427 12.13 -4.15 19.83
C ILE A 427 12.01 -2.91 18.94
N TRP A 428 12.15 -3.10 17.64
CA TRP A 428 11.95 -2.10 16.59
C TRP A 428 10.79 -2.52 15.69
N ALA A 429 10.18 -1.56 14.99
CA ALA A 429 9.16 -1.86 13.99
C ALA A 429 9.36 -1.04 12.73
N ALA A 430 9.08 -1.65 11.57
CA ALA A 430 9.26 -1.02 10.27
C ALA A 430 8.18 -1.43 9.26
N GLY A 431 7.85 -0.52 8.37
CA GLY A 431 6.87 -0.73 7.31
C GLY A 431 5.43 -0.53 7.78
N GLU A 432 4.51 -1.32 7.25
CA GLU A 432 3.08 -1.11 7.48
C GLU A 432 2.69 -1.19 8.95
N ILE A 433 3.28 -2.10 9.72
CA ILE A 433 3.00 -2.28 11.15
C ILE A 433 3.19 -1.02 12.01
N MET A 434 3.94 0.00 11.50
CA MET A 434 4.16 1.28 12.19
C MET A 434 3.69 2.50 11.39
N ALA A 435 3.15 2.30 10.21
CA ALA A 435 2.89 3.38 9.25
C ALA A 435 1.86 4.40 9.73
N GLY A 436 0.98 4.06 10.68
CA GLY A 436 0.06 4.98 11.33
C GLY A 436 0.74 6.15 12.04
N SER A 437 2.03 6.03 12.39
CA SER A 437 2.84 7.15 12.89
C SER A 437 2.99 8.28 11.85
N ILE A 438 2.84 7.96 10.56
CA ILE A 438 3.03 8.93 9.46
C ILE A 438 1.77 9.10 8.62
N LEU A 439 1.00 8.03 8.40
CA LEU A 439 -0.23 8.01 7.61
C LEU A 439 -1.44 7.90 8.53
N GLY A 440 -1.99 9.03 8.98
CA GLY A 440 -3.25 9.07 9.72
C GLY A 440 -4.47 8.85 8.82
N GLN A 441 -4.40 9.34 7.59
CA GLN A 441 -5.38 9.09 6.52
C GLN A 441 -4.78 9.42 5.15
N GLY A 442 -5.51 9.11 4.07
CA GLY A 442 -5.08 9.38 2.69
C GLY A 442 -3.82 8.58 2.31
N TYR A 443 -3.28 8.83 1.13
CA TYR A 443 -2.06 8.15 0.68
C TYR A 443 -1.43 8.88 -0.50
N LEU A 444 -0.11 8.92 -0.55
CA LEU A 444 0.65 9.29 -1.73
C LEU A 444 1.17 8.04 -2.45
N ALA A 445 1.05 7.99 -3.77
CA ALA A 445 1.57 6.89 -4.56
C ALA A 445 3.05 6.61 -4.22
N GLY A 446 3.37 5.36 -3.88
CA GLY A 446 4.73 4.92 -3.55
C GLY A 446 5.21 5.21 -2.12
N PHE A 447 4.46 5.97 -1.32
CA PHE A 447 4.93 6.41 0.00
C PHE A 447 5.01 5.27 1.03
N GLY A 448 4.13 4.27 0.95
CA GLY A 448 4.26 3.07 1.79
C GLY A 448 5.59 2.33 1.59
N MET A 449 6.10 2.31 0.34
CA MET A 449 7.43 1.77 0.05
C MET A 449 8.54 2.65 0.64
N THR A 450 8.36 3.98 0.60
CA THR A 450 9.31 4.92 1.23
C THR A 450 9.40 4.69 2.73
N ILE A 451 8.26 4.64 3.43
CA ILE A 451 8.19 4.34 4.87
C ILE A 451 8.89 3.00 5.16
N GLY A 452 8.55 1.95 4.41
CA GLY A 452 9.11 0.62 4.61
C GLY A 452 10.62 0.57 4.41
N THR A 453 11.14 1.23 3.38
CA THR A 453 12.59 1.26 3.10
C THR A 453 13.35 2.09 4.13
N VAL A 454 12.85 3.29 4.46
CA VAL A 454 13.51 4.18 5.42
C VAL A 454 13.54 3.56 6.81
N PHE A 455 12.38 3.18 7.35
CA PHE A 455 12.32 2.60 8.69
C PHE A 455 12.91 1.19 8.77
N GLY A 456 12.85 0.40 7.69
CA GLY A 456 13.56 -0.88 7.61
C GLY A 456 15.06 -0.70 7.78
N ARG A 457 15.65 0.25 7.04
CA ARG A 457 17.07 0.57 7.16
C ARG A 457 17.44 1.11 8.54
N ILE A 458 16.63 2.01 9.11
CA ILE A 458 16.86 2.52 10.47
C ILE A 458 16.80 1.38 11.48
N ALA A 459 15.73 0.59 11.48
CA ALA A 459 15.54 -0.52 12.42
C ALA A 459 16.69 -1.55 12.35
N GLY A 460 17.15 -1.87 11.13
CA GLY A 460 18.27 -2.81 10.95
C GLY A 460 19.57 -2.30 11.55
N ARG A 461 19.92 -1.03 11.30
CA ARG A 461 21.12 -0.40 11.88
C ARG A 461 21.05 -0.30 13.40
N GLU A 462 19.91 0.18 13.92
CA GLU A 462 19.71 0.35 15.36
C GLU A 462 19.71 -1.00 16.10
N ALA A 463 19.08 -2.03 15.53
CA ALA A 463 19.11 -3.39 16.09
C ALA A 463 20.53 -3.97 16.10
N ALA A 464 21.30 -3.78 15.03
CA ALA A 464 22.69 -4.22 14.97
C ALA A 464 23.57 -3.45 15.96
N ALA A 465 23.41 -2.13 16.07
CA ALA A 465 24.15 -1.32 17.03
C ALA A 465 23.87 -1.71 18.48
N HIS A 466 22.65 -2.17 18.77
CA HIS A 466 22.25 -2.62 20.11
C HIS A 466 22.96 -3.92 20.53
N VAL A 467 23.36 -4.77 19.60
CA VAL A 467 23.91 -6.09 19.88
C VAL A 467 25.45 -6.16 19.77
N ASN A 468 26.07 -5.15 19.17
CA ASN A 468 27.52 -4.95 19.07
C ASN A 468 28.04 -4.12 20.26
#